data_da4b46f66204a2d246c64be0b54470aa
#
_entry.id   da4b46f66204a2d246c64be0b54470aa
#
_cell.length_a   1.000
_cell.length_b   1.000
_cell.length_c   1.000
_cell.angle_alpha   90.00
_cell.angle_beta   90.00
_cell.angle_gamma   90.00
#
_symmetry.space_group_name_H-M   'P 1'
#
loop_
_entity.id
_entity.type
_entity.pdbx_description
1 polymer ?
#
loop_
_entity_poly.entity_id
_entity_poly.type
_entity_poly.pdbx_seq_one_letter_code
_entity_poly.pdbx_strand_id
1 'polypeptide(L)'
;MGDELDGLLAEHDSWLRVERGLAPNSLAAYRRDLRGYADYLRRRGFTGDVASLDEGVVAGFVEELQQARTDDGHRRYKESSIARSLAAVRSFHRFCVEEGLLDDDPSGDVGAPRVPQGIPKALSEAEVDALLGAVPGDGPRPQRDRAILEVLYAGGLRISELVGLDLGDIDLYDGLVRVMGKGSKERVVPLGRSAREAVGDYLTTGRPELSGAGRRRETALFLNARGGRLTRQGAWLIVRAAGDRAGLQGRLFPHVLRHSCATHMLDHGADIRVVQELLGHASLSTTQVYTKVSPERLRAVYEAAHPRAKRRGR
;
A
#
# COMPACT_ATOMS: atom_id res chain seq x y z
N MET A 1 -13.97 -35.61 3.19
CA MET A 1 -15.09 -34.67 3.40
C MET A 1 -14.64 -33.19 3.66
N GLY A 2 -13.36 -32.89 3.87
CA GLY A 2 -12.84 -31.53 3.85
C GLY A 2 -12.35 -31.09 2.47
N ASP A 3 -12.40 -31.99 1.50
CA ASP A 3 -11.70 -31.89 0.21
C ASP A 3 -12.46 -31.05 -0.84
N GLU A 4 -13.78 -31.07 -0.81
CA GLU A 4 -14.62 -30.47 -1.84
C GLU A 4 -14.66 -28.92 -1.72
N LEU A 5 -14.89 -28.39 -0.52
CA LEU A 5 -14.85 -26.94 -0.28
C LEU A 5 -13.44 -26.39 -0.51
N ASP A 6 -12.40 -27.11 -0.11
CA ASP A 6 -11.02 -26.69 -0.34
C ASP A 6 -10.67 -26.72 -1.84
N GLY A 7 -11.23 -27.68 -2.60
CA GLY A 7 -11.17 -27.70 -4.06
C GLY A 7 -11.79 -26.48 -4.70
N LEU A 8 -13.02 -26.14 -4.33
CA LEU A 8 -13.73 -24.96 -4.84
C LEU A 8 -13.01 -23.64 -4.48
N LEU A 9 -12.43 -23.55 -3.29
CA LEU A 9 -11.64 -22.37 -2.89
C LEU A 9 -10.36 -22.26 -3.72
N ALA A 10 -9.74 -23.36 -4.10
CA ALA A 10 -8.55 -23.37 -4.96
C ALA A 10 -8.91 -22.99 -6.42
N GLU A 11 -10.05 -23.43 -6.92
CA GLU A 11 -10.58 -23.05 -8.23
C GLU A 11 -10.93 -21.56 -8.27
N HIS A 12 -11.64 -21.05 -7.26
CA HIS A 12 -11.91 -19.61 -7.12
C HIS A 12 -10.61 -18.77 -7.07
N ASP A 13 -9.57 -19.23 -6.37
CA ASP A 13 -8.27 -18.55 -6.37
C ASP A 13 -7.64 -18.50 -7.77
N SER A 14 -7.75 -19.59 -8.52
CA SER A 14 -7.28 -19.66 -9.90
C SER A 14 -8.08 -18.73 -10.82
N TRP A 15 -9.40 -18.71 -10.68
CA TRP A 15 -10.30 -17.79 -11.39
C TRP A 15 -9.96 -16.32 -11.09
N LEU A 16 -9.77 -15.96 -9.82
CA LEU A 16 -9.36 -14.61 -9.44
C LEU A 16 -8.01 -14.19 -10.05
N ARG A 17 -7.09 -15.14 -10.16
CA ARG A 17 -5.76 -14.90 -10.72
C ARG A 17 -5.79 -14.75 -12.24
N VAL A 18 -6.48 -15.66 -12.93
CA VAL A 18 -6.44 -15.78 -14.39
C VAL A 18 -7.45 -14.84 -15.04
N GLU A 19 -8.70 -14.88 -14.61
CA GLU A 19 -9.78 -14.14 -15.27
C GLU A 19 -9.96 -12.72 -14.74
N ARG A 20 -9.77 -12.53 -13.42
CA ARG A 20 -9.92 -11.21 -12.80
C ARG A 20 -8.59 -10.47 -12.63
N GLY A 21 -7.45 -11.10 -12.91
CA GLY A 21 -6.13 -10.46 -12.89
C GLY A 21 -5.76 -9.84 -11.54
N LEU A 22 -6.21 -10.44 -10.41
CA LEU A 22 -5.95 -9.88 -9.10
C LEU A 22 -4.46 -9.95 -8.75
N ALA A 23 -3.96 -8.87 -8.10
CA ALA A 23 -2.59 -8.82 -7.63
C ALA A 23 -2.33 -9.84 -6.50
N PRO A 24 -1.08 -10.36 -6.37
CA PRO A 24 -0.71 -11.37 -5.37
C PRO A 24 -1.13 -11.03 -3.93
N ASN A 25 -1.02 -9.76 -3.53
CA ASN A 25 -1.43 -9.30 -2.21
C ASN A 25 -2.96 -9.37 -2.00
N SER A 26 -3.75 -9.08 -3.04
CA SER A 26 -5.20 -9.20 -3.00
C SER A 26 -5.61 -10.66 -2.90
N LEU A 27 -5.00 -11.54 -3.70
CA LEU A 27 -5.21 -13.00 -3.62
C LEU A 27 -4.89 -13.54 -2.22
N ALA A 28 -3.75 -13.13 -1.62
CA ALA A 28 -3.38 -13.54 -0.27
C ALA A 28 -4.38 -13.06 0.80
N ALA A 29 -4.98 -11.87 0.62
CA ALA A 29 -6.02 -11.36 1.51
C ALA A 29 -7.31 -12.18 1.38
N TYR A 30 -7.77 -12.42 0.14
CA TYR A 30 -8.96 -13.23 -0.14
C TYR A 30 -8.81 -14.65 0.39
N ARG A 31 -7.68 -15.32 0.14
CA ARG A 31 -7.39 -16.65 0.69
C ARG A 31 -7.51 -16.71 2.20
N ARG A 32 -7.00 -15.70 2.91
CA ARG A 32 -7.08 -15.64 4.37
C ARG A 32 -8.51 -15.47 4.85
N ASP A 33 -9.26 -14.57 4.23
CA ASP A 33 -10.63 -14.27 4.59
C ASP A 33 -11.54 -15.49 4.30
N LEU A 34 -11.35 -16.15 3.17
CA LEU A 34 -12.11 -17.35 2.80
C LEU A 34 -11.75 -18.59 3.64
N ARG A 35 -10.50 -18.72 4.10
CA ARG A 35 -10.18 -19.75 5.11
C ARG A 35 -10.99 -19.54 6.39
N GLY A 36 -11.11 -18.30 6.87
CA GLY A 36 -11.94 -17.98 8.02
C GLY A 36 -13.40 -18.35 7.81
N TYR A 37 -13.93 -18.12 6.59
CA TYR A 37 -15.28 -18.53 6.22
C TYR A 37 -15.43 -20.06 6.16
N ALA A 38 -14.49 -20.77 5.53
CA ALA A 38 -14.48 -22.21 5.49
C ALA A 38 -14.42 -22.84 6.90
N ASP A 39 -13.60 -22.29 7.79
CA ASP A 39 -13.52 -22.74 9.18
C ASP A 39 -14.84 -22.50 9.95
N TYR A 40 -15.52 -21.38 9.69
CA TYR A 40 -16.84 -21.12 10.22
C TYR A 40 -17.87 -22.14 9.73
N LEU A 41 -17.91 -22.43 8.42
CA LEU A 41 -18.81 -23.40 7.83
C LEU A 41 -18.58 -24.80 8.41
N ARG A 42 -17.33 -25.24 8.56
CA ARG A 42 -16.98 -26.54 9.17
C ARG A 42 -17.47 -26.64 10.61
N ARG A 43 -17.33 -25.58 11.42
CA ARG A 43 -17.86 -25.56 12.80
C ARG A 43 -19.37 -25.68 12.85
N ARG A 44 -20.08 -25.25 11.82
CA ARG A 44 -21.53 -25.34 11.66
C ARG A 44 -21.98 -26.69 11.07
N GLY A 45 -21.05 -27.61 10.83
CA GLY A 45 -21.37 -28.94 10.28
C GLY A 45 -21.59 -28.96 8.77
N PHE A 46 -21.08 -27.96 8.03
CA PHE A 46 -21.17 -27.91 6.59
C PHE A 46 -20.50 -29.15 5.97
N THR A 47 -21.20 -29.82 5.04
CA THR A 47 -20.81 -31.12 4.47
C THR A 47 -20.16 -31.03 3.09
N GLY A 48 -20.02 -29.80 2.53
CA GLY A 48 -19.38 -29.54 1.22
C GLY A 48 -20.35 -29.12 0.12
N ASP A 49 -21.65 -29.38 0.28
CA ASP A 49 -22.65 -28.97 -0.71
C ASP A 49 -22.94 -27.44 -0.61
N VAL A 50 -22.34 -26.68 -1.53
CA VAL A 50 -22.51 -25.21 -1.58
C VAL A 50 -23.95 -24.79 -1.85
N ALA A 51 -24.78 -25.64 -2.47
CA ALA A 51 -26.19 -25.37 -2.71
C ALA A 51 -27.01 -25.27 -1.40
N SER A 52 -26.46 -25.80 -0.29
CA SER A 52 -27.08 -25.68 1.04
C SER A 52 -26.78 -24.34 1.75
N LEU A 53 -25.96 -23.47 1.16
CA LEU A 53 -25.62 -22.17 1.74
C LEU A 53 -26.73 -21.17 1.45
N ASP A 54 -27.22 -20.54 2.51
CA ASP A 54 -28.25 -19.51 2.45
C ASP A 54 -27.75 -18.17 3.02
N GLU A 55 -28.59 -17.16 2.91
CA GLU A 55 -28.31 -15.81 3.46
C GLU A 55 -28.04 -15.86 4.97
N GLY A 56 -28.78 -16.70 5.72
CA GLY A 56 -28.62 -16.84 7.16
C GLY A 56 -27.23 -17.33 7.57
N VAL A 57 -26.65 -18.24 6.78
CA VAL A 57 -25.27 -18.72 6.98
C VAL A 57 -24.26 -17.59 6.79
N VAL A 58 -24.40 -16.79 5.75
CA VAL A 58 -23.48 -15.66 5.49
C VAL A 58 -23.65 -14.56 6.52
N ALA A 59 -24.89 -14.21 6.88
CA ALA A 59 -25.20 -13.25 7.93
C ALA A 59 -24.62 -13.67 9.29
N GLY A 60 -24.75 -14.94 9.65
CA GLY A 60 -24.18 -15.52 10.86
C GLY A 60 -22.64 -15.46 10.89
N PHE A 61 -21.97 -15.63 9.75
CA PHE A 61 -20.53 -15.42 9.66
C PHE A 61 -20.13 -13.97 9.95
N VAL A 62 -20.83 -13.02 9.36
CA VAL A 62 -20.59 -11.58 9.61
C VAL A 62 -20.82 -11.25 11.09
N GLU A 63 -21.88 -11.77 11.69
CA GLU A 63 -22.19 -11.58 13.11
C GLU A 63 -21.09 -12.18 14.02
N GLU A 64 -20.61 -13.38 13.74
CA GLU A 64 -19.49 -13.99 14.47
C GLU A 64 -18.24 -13.10 14.41
N LEU A 65 -17.90 -12.54 13.25
CA LEU A 65 -16.77 -11.61 13.12
C LEU A 65 -16.98 -10.32 13.94
N GLN A 66 -18.22 -9.79 14.01
CA GLN A 66 -18.55 -8.60 14.78
C GLN A 66 -18.48 -8.85 16.30
N GLN A 67 -18.88 -10.04 16.72
CA GLN A 67 -18.88 -10.45 18.13
C GLN A 67 -17.53 -10.92 18.63
N ALA A 68 -16.61 -11.30 17.73
CA ALA A 68 -15.30 -11.82 18.10
C ALA A 68 -14.49 -10.83 18.96
N ARG A 69 -13.97 -11.32 20.07
CA ARG A 69 -13.14 -10.54 21.02
C ARG A 69 -11.77 -11.17 21.16
N THR A 70 -10.80 -10.36 21.52
CA THR A 70 -9.49 -10.79 22.01
C THR A 70 -9.59 -11.19 23.49
N ASP A 71 -8.56 -11.85 24.01
CA ASP A 71 -8.49 -12.26 25.42
C ASP A 71 -8.63 -11.05 26.38
N ASP A 72 -8.22 -9.86 25.94
CA ASP A 72 -8.35 -8.59 26.66
C ASP A 72 -9.74 -7.94 26.50
N GLY A 73 -10.72 -8.62 25.87
CA GLY A 73 -12.11 -8.15 25.70
C GLY A 73 -12.32 -7.11 24.57
N HIS A 74 -11.25 -6.71 23.85
CA HIS A 74 -11.37 -5.79 22.74
C HIS A 74 -11.93 -6.48 21.48
N ARG A 75 -12.51 -5.72 20.56
CA ARG A 75 -12.95 -6.23 19.25
C ARG A 75 -11.76 -6.82 18.49
N ARG A 76 -11.87 -8.09 18.08
CA ARG A 76 -10.81 -8.79 17.32
C ARG A 76 -10.65 -8.24 15.91
N TYR A 77 -11.74 -7.83 15.26
CA TYR A 77 -11.75 -7.34 13.89
C TYR A 77 -12.25 -5.89 13.80
N LYS A 78 -11.62 -5.10 12.94
CA LYS A 78 -12.11 -3.77 12.57
C LYS A 78 -13.25 -3.90 11.55
N GLU A 79 -14.17 -2.95 11.51
CA GLU A 79 -15.28 -2.92 10.53
C GLU A 79 -14.77 -3.06 9.08
N SER A 80 -13.64 -2.43 8.74
CA SER A 80 -13.01 -2.55 7.42
C SER A 80 -12.50 -3.96 7.11
N SER A 81 -12.08 -4.72 8.12
CA SER A 81 -11.67 -6.12 7.95
C SER A 81 -12.88 -7.02 7.72
N ILE A 82 -13.97 -6.78 8.46
CA ILE A 82 -15.23 -7.52 8.29
C ILE A 82 -15.82 -7.26 6.90
N ALA A 83 -15.86 -5.98 6.48
CA ALA A 83 -16.34 -5.61 5.14
C ALA A 83 -15.48 -6.26 4.02
N ARG A 84 -14.16 -6.37 4.20
CA ARG A 84 -13.29 -7.07 3.26
C ARG A 84 -13.55 -8.58 3.25
N SER A 85 -13.75 -9.20 4.41
CA SER A 85 -14.08 -10.62 4.49
C SER A 85 -15.41 -10.93 3.79
N LEU A 86 -16.43 -10.11 4.00
CA LEU A 86 -17.70 -10.23 3.27
C LEU A 86 -17.52 -10.04 1.75
N ALA A 87 -16.66 -9.11 1.33
CA ALA A 87 -16.36 -8.93 -0.09
C ALA A 87 -15.68 -10.17 -0.70
N ALA A 88 -14.81 -10.86 0.06
CA ALA A 88 -14.21 -12.11 -0.37
C ALA A 88 -15.25 -13.23 -0.47
N VAL A 89 -16.18 -13.35 0.50
CA VAL A 89 -17.28 -14.32 0.49
C VAL A 89 -18.22 -14.06 -0.70
N ARG A 90 -18.61 -12.81 -0.96
CA ARG A 90 -19.40 -12.44 -2.15
C ARG A 90 -18.70 -12.81 -3.45
N SER A 91 -17.39 -12.62 -3.51
CA SER A 91 -16.63 -13.04 -4.69
C SER A 91 -16.66 -14.54 -4.92
N PHE A 92 -16.59 -15.31 -3.84
CA PHE A 92 -16.67 -16.77 -3.90
C PHE A 92 -18.07 -17.25 -4.31
N HIS A 93 -19.14 -16.72 -3.70
CA HIS A 93 -20.50 -17.12 -4.09
C HIS A 93 -20.84 -16.73 -5.53
N ARG A 94 -20.39 -15.55 -5.97
CA ARG A 94 -20.55 -15.16 -7.38
C ARG A 94 -19.83 -16.12 -8.32
N PHE A 95 -18.63 -16.55 -7.98
CA PHE A 95 -17.92 -17.61 -8.73
C PHE A 95 -18.75 -18.90 -8.77
N CYS A 96 -19.32 -19.33 -7.64
CA CYS A 96 -20.18 -20.51 -7.59
C CYS A 96 -21.44 -20.37 -8.48
N VAL A 97 -22.03 -19.18 -8.55
CA VAL A 97 -23.15 -18.89 -9.47
C VAL A 97 -22.70 -18.91 -10.92
N GLU A 98 -21.56 -18.26 -11.25
CA GLU A 98 -21.00 -18.26 -12.61
C GLU A 98 -20.64 -19.68 -13.11
N GLU A 99 -20.21 -20.57 -12.20
CA GLU A 99 -19.93 -22.00 -12.50
C GLU A 99 -21.16 -22.91 -12.42
N GLY A 100 -22.34 -22.36 -12.13
CA GLY A 100 -23.60 -23.13 -12.04
C GLY A 100 -23.71 -24.04 -10.81
N LEU A 101 -22.94 -23.79 -9.78
CA LEU A 101 -22.97 -24.51 -8.50
C LEU A 101 -24.01 -23.95 -7.54
N LEU A 102 -24.47 -22.72 -7.79
CA LEU A 102 -25.54 -22.03 -7.07
C LEU A 102 -26.51 -21.41 -8.07
N ASP A 103 -27.79 -21.44 -7.78
CA ASP A 103 -28.83 -20.75 -8.57
C ASP A 103 -28.78 -19.23 -8.31
N ASP A 104 -28.59 -18.81 -7.05
CA ASP A 104 -28.54 -17.42 -6.62
C ASP A 104 -27.38 -17.16 -5.63
N ASP A 105 -26.94 -15.89 -5.51
CA ASP A 105 -25.87 -15.48 -4.59
C ASP A 105 -26.42 -15.27 -3.18
N PRO A 106 -26.19 -16.18 -2.20
CA PRO A 106 -26.70 -16.07 -0.84
C PRO A 106 -26.09 -14.91 -0.03
N SER A 107 -25.07 -14.23 -0.58
CA SER A 107 -24.42 -13.10 0.07
C SER A 107 -24.91 -11.74 -0.41
N GLY A 108 -25.80 -11.73 -1.43
CA GLY A 108 -26.26 -10.52 -2.11
C GLY A 108 -26.81 -9.47 -1.15
N ASP A 109 -27.76 -9.86 -0.33
CA ASP A 109 -28.51 -8.97 0.57
C ASP A 109 -27.91 -8.80 1.97
N VAL A 110 -26.86 -9.57 2.31
CA VAL A 110 -26.18 -9.45 3.61
C VAL A 110 -25.52 -8.07 3.75
N GLY A 111 -25.97 -7.30 4.73
CA GLY A 111 -25.46 -5.95 4.97
C GLY A 111 -23.96 -5.92 5.32
N ALA A 112 -23.19 -5.12 4.61
CA ALA A 112 -21.81 -4.83 5.01
C ALA A 112 -21.78 -3.88 6.21
N PRO A 113 -20.88 -4.07 7.18
CA PRO A 113 -20.66 -3.08 8.23
C PRO A 113 -20.38 -1.70 7.65
N ARG A 114 -20.96 -0.65 8.23
CA ARG A 114 -20.66 0.72 7.86
C ARG A 114 -19.20 1.03 8.24
N VAL A 115 -18.31 1.03 7.27
CA VAL A 115 -16.94 1.50 7.47
C VAL A 115 -16.97 3.02 7.44
N PRO A 116 -16.61 3.71 8.53
CA PRO A 116 -16.45 5.16 8.46
C PRO A 116 -15.42 5.49 7.38
N GLN A 117 -15.86 6.13 6.31
CA GLN A 117 -14.97 6.64 5.25
C GLN A 117 -14.31 7.93 5.76
N GLY A 118 -13.44 7.81 6.74
CA GLY A 118 -12.49 8.87 7.05
C GLY A 118 -11.38 8.82 6.04
N ILE A 119 -11.43 9.64 4.98
CA ILE A 119 -10.24 9.90 4.17
C ILE A 119 -9.22 10.48 5.17
N PRO A 120 -8.06 9.85 5.38
CA PRO A 120 -7.05 10.41 6.27
C PRO A 120 -6.75 11.83 5.80
N LYS A 121 -6.94 12.82 6.66
CA LYS A 121 -6.66 14.22 6.33
C LYS A 121 -5.18 14.33 5.96
N ALA A 122 -4.88 14.95 4.83
CA ALA A 122 -3.51 15.26 4.45
C ALA A 122 -2.82 16.03 5.59
N LEU A 123 -1.53 15.78 5.79
CA LEU A 123 -0.73 16.61 6.68
C LEU A 123 -0.58 18.01 6.07
N SER A 124 -0.54 19.03 6.88
CA SER A 124 -0.10 20.36 6.43
C SER A 124 1.39 20.35 6.07
N GLU A 125 1.83 21.32 5.28
CA GLU A 125 3.26 21.46 4.94
C GLU A 125 4.13 21.62 6.20
N ALA A 126 3.65 22.37 7.21
CA ALA A 126 4.34 22.51 8.49
C ALA A 126 4.48 21.16 9.24
N GLU A 127 3.44 20.32 9.22
CA GLU A 127 3.51 18.96 9.80
C GLU A 127 4.47 18.06 9.03
N VAL A 128 4.53 18.20 7.70
CA VAL A 128 5.52 17.48 6.89
C VAL A 128 6.94 17.97 7.19
N ASP A 129 7.17 19.27 7.27
CA ASP A 129 8.48 19.81 7.62
C ASP A 129 8.93 19.35 9.03
N ALA A 130 8.03 19.35 10.01
CA ALA A 130 8.29 18.81 11.34
C ALA A 130 8.64 17.31 11.30
N LEU A 131 7.92 16.53 10.50
CA LEU A 131 8.18 15.11 10.32
C LEU A 131 9.55 14.84 9.71
N LEU A 132 9.90 15.54 8.64
CA LEU A 132 11.18 15.39 7.93
C LEU A 132 12.36 15.82 8.82
N GLY A 133 12.16 16.80 9.69
CA GLY A 133 13.12 17.24 10.71
C GLY A 133 13.20 16.36 11.97
N ALA A 134 12.27 15.40 12.15
CA ALA A 134 12.14 14.64 13.39
C ALA A 134 13.13 13.47 13.54
N VAL A 135 14.04 13.26 12.58
CA VAL A 135 15.04 12.17 12.64
C VAL A 135 16.31 12.69 13.31
N PRO A 136 16.62 12.29 14.57
CA PRO A 136 17.77 12.81 15.30
C PRO A 136 19.06 12.10 14.91
N GLY A 137 20.21 12.82 15.01
CA GLY A 137 21.55 12.29 14.81
C GLY A 137 21.99 12.18 13.37
N ASP A 138 23.27 11.91 13.15
CA ASP A 138 23.92 11.94 11.84
C ASP A 138 24.58 10.60 11.42
N GLY A 139 24.35 9.54 12.19
CA GLY A 139 24.86 8.22 11.86
C GLY A 139 24.14 7.56 10.67
N PRO A 140 24.57 6.34 10.29
CA PRO A 140 24.11 5.68 9.06
C PRO A 140 22.60 5.39 9.05
N ARG A 141 22.00 5.06 10.21
CA ARG A 141 20.54 4.85 10.30
C ARG A 141 19.75 6.15 10.18
N PRO A 142 20.05 7.23 10.94
CA PRO A 142 19.43 8.53 10.74
C PRO A 142 19.50 9.05 9.31
N GLN A 143 20.64 8.95 8.63
CA GLN A 143 20.78 9.36 7.23
C GLN A 143 19.85 8.56 6.31
N ARG A 144 19.79 7.22 6.48
CA ARG A 144 18.85 6.36 5.77
C ARG A 144 17.40 6.77 6.03
N ASP A 145 17.05 7.00 7.29
CA ASP A 145 15.67 7.28 7.70
C ASP A 145 15.19 8.62 7.15
N ARG A 146 16.06 9.65 7.15
CA ARG A 146 15.79 10.94 6.47
C ARG A 146 15.59 10.74 4.96
N ALA A 147 16.47 10.01 4.30
CA ALA A 147 16.35 9.73 2.88
C ALA A 147 15.04 8.99 2.53
N ILE A 148 14.63 8.02 3.36
CA ILE A 148 13.35 7.30 3.20
C ILE A 148 12.17 8.27 3.27
N LEU A 149 12.10 9.14 4.28
CA LEU A 149 11.00 10.08 4.46
C LEU A 149 10.93 11.10 3.32
N GLU A 150 12.09 11.65 2.92
CA GLU A 150 12.19 12.58 1.81
C GLU A 150 11.74 11.96 0.50
N VAL A 151 12.19 10.75 0.16
CA VAL A 151 11.81 10.06 -1.08
C VAL A 151 10.34 9.67 -1.09
N LEU A 152 9.79 9.21 0.05
CA LEU A 152 8.36 8.90 0.17
C LEU A 152 7.48 10.11 -0.08
N TYR A 153 7.84 11.27 0.47
CA TYR A 153 7.05 12.49 0.31
C TYR A 153 7.30 13.14 -1.06
N ALA A 154 8.56 13.33 -1.46
CA ALA A 154 8.90 13.98 -2.73
C ALA A 154 8.35 13.23 -3.94
N GLY A 155 8.47 11.90 -3.95
CA GLY A 155 8.00 11.07 -5.06
C GLY A 155 6.57 10.56 -4.91
N GLY A 156 5.93 10.78 -3.77
CA GLY A 156 4.63 10.18 -3.48
C GLY A 156 4.64 8.64 -3.61
N LEU A 157 5.77 7.99 -3.29
CA LEU A 157 5.94 6.56 -3.50
C LEU A 157 5.08 5.73 -2.53
N ARG A 158 4.66 4.55 -2.99
CA ARG A 158 4.16 3.52 -2.07
C ARG A 158 5.33 2.91 -1.31
N ILE A 159 5.11 2.48 -0.06
CA ILE A 159 6.17 1.84 0.73
C ILE A 159 6.77 0.60 0.04
N SER A 160 5.95 -0.14 -0.71
CA SER A 160 6.42 -1.31 -1.49
C SER A 160 7.31 -0.90 -2.65
N GLU A 161 7.04 0.23 -3.28
CA GLU A 161 7.86 0.81 -4.34
C GLU A 161 9.19 1.27 -3.76
N LEU A 162 9.18 2.00 -2.64
CA LEU A 162 10.40 2.47 -1.96
C LEU A 162 11.36 1.32 -1.62
N VAL A 163 10.88 0.26 -0.96
CA VAL A 163 11.74 -0.87 -0.56
C VAL A 163 12.20 -1.73 -1.72
N GLY A 164 11.50 -1.62 -2.87
CA GLY A 164 11.87 -2.29 -4.11
C GLY A 164 13.00 -1.62 -4.87
N LEU A 165 13.33 -0.36 -4.56
CA LEU A 165 14.36 0.39 -5.30
C LEU A 165 15.74 -0.24 -5.17
N ASP A 166 16.45 -0.29 -6.28
CA ASP A 166 17.86 -0.61 -6.38
C ASP A 166 18.70 0.65 -6.62
N LEU A 167 20.01 0.55 -6.46
CA LEU A 167 20.95 1.66 -6.74
C LEU A 167 20.84 2.18 -8.19
N GLY A 168 20.53 1.31 -9.14
CA GLY A 168 20.36 1.67 -10.55
C GLY A 168 19.04 2.35 -10.87
N ASP A 169 18.10 2.44 -9.91
CA ASP A 169 16.79 3.07 -10.11
C ASP A 169 16.79 4.55 -9.78
N ILE A 170 17.85 5.08 -9.19
CA ILE A 170 17.96 6.49 -8.81
C ILE A 170 19.06 7.18 -9.57
N ASP A 171 18.73 8.31 -10.17
CA ASP A 171 19.64 9.24 -10.79
C ASP A 171 19.63 10.55 -10.00
N LEU A 172 20.71 10.77 -9.22
CA LEU A 172 20.86 11.99 -8.44
C LEU A 172 21.28 13.20 -9.27
N TYR A 173 21.89 12.99 -10.44
CA TYR A 173 22.29 14.07 -11.34
C TYR A 173 21.04 14.71 -11.97
N ASP A 174 20.22 13.89 -12.59
CA ASP A 174 18.97 14.36 -13.19
C ASP A 174 17.83 14.53 -12.18
N GLY A 175 17.99 14.00 -10.96
CA GLY A 175 16.97 14.05 -9.91
C GLY A 175 15.74 13.23 -10.26
N LEU A 176 15.95 12.01 -10.72
CA LEU A 176 14.90 11.09 -11.14
C LEU A 176 14.97 9.78 -10.38
N VAL A 177 13.82 9.17 -10.12
CA VAL A 177 13.72 7.81 -9.62
C VAL A 177 12.79 7.00 -10.51
N ARG A 178 13.24 5.82 -10.92
CA ARG A 178 12.47 4.84 -11.68
C ARG A 178 11.76 3.91 -10.73
N VAL A 179 10.45 3.82 -10.85
CA VAL A 179 9.59 3.12 -9.90
C VAL A 179 8.78 2.07 -10.62
N MET A 180 8.83 0.84 -10.14
CA MET A 180 8.02 -0.26 -10.66
C MET A 180 6.66 -0.30 -9.95
N GLY A 181 5.58 -0.07 -10.70
CA GLY A 181 4.21 -0.08 -10.20
C GLY A 181 3.50 -1.43 -10.32
N LYS A 182 2.19 -1.43 -10.06
CA LYS A 182 1.33 -2.62 -10.21
C LYS A 182 1.32 -3.08 -11.69
N GLY A 183 1.48 -4.39 -11.93
CA GLY A 183 1.48 -4.97 -13.27
C GLY A 183 2.77 -4.70 -14.05
N SER A 184 3.90 -4.53 -13.36
CA SER A 184 5.23 -4.26 -13.96
C SER A 184 5.27 -3.00 -14.84
N LYS A 185 4.36 -2.05 -14.60
CA LYS A 185 4.39 -0.75 -15.26
C LYS A 185 5.44 0.14 -14.60
N GLU A 186 6.41 0.55 -15.38
CA GLU A 186 7.45 1.48 -14.96
C GLU A 186 6.97 2.92 -15.09
N ARG A 187 7.34 3.77 -14.13
CA ARG A 187 7.21 5.21 -14.23
C ARG A 187 8.43 5.91 -13.66
N VAL A 188 8.74 7.07 -14.19
CA VAL A 188 9.82 7.93 -13.71
C VAL A 188 9.21 9.06 -12.89
N VAL A 189 9.75 9.30 -11.70
CA VAL A 189 9.26 10.30 -10.75
C VAL A 189 10.40 11.29 -10.45
N PRO A 190 10.16 12.61 -10.58
CA PRO A 190 11.13 13.61 -10.18
C PRO A 190 11.38 13.62 -8.68
N LEU A 191 12.62 13.89 -8.29
CA LEU A 191 13.01 14.11 -6.90
C LEU A 191 13.52 15.55 -6.74
N GLY A 192 12.90 16.28 -5.85
CA GLY A 192 13.33 17.63 -5.48
C GLY A 192 14.70 17.63 -4.80
N ARG A 193 15.26 18.86 -4.65
CA ARG A 193 16.61 19.05 -4.10
C ARG A 193 16.80 18.38 -2.74
N SER A 194 15.86 18.53 -1.81
CA SER A 194 15.98 17.97 -0.45
C SER A 194 16.08 16.45 -0.44
N ALA A 195 15.28 15.75 -1.28
CA ALA A 195 15.37 14.30 -1.41
C ALA A 195 16.68 13.86 -2.03
N ARG A 196 17.19 14.60 -3.05
CA ARG A 196 18.49 14.33 -3.68
C ARG A 196 19.65 14.49 -2.68
N GLU A 197 19.65 15.57 -1.89
CA GLU A 197 20.64 15.82 -0.85
C GLU A 197 20.60 14.70 0.21
N ALA A 198 19.43 14.38 0.76
CA ALA A 198 19.29 13.32 1.77
C ALA A 198 19.71 11.93 1.28
N VAL A 199 19.38 11.58 0.02
CA VAL A 199 19.83 10.32 -0.58
C VAL A 199 21.33 10.36 -0.86
N GLY A 200 21.86 11.49 -1.33
CA GLY A 200 23.30 11.69 -1.55
C GLY A 200 24.12 11.46 -0.28
N ASP A 201 23.73 12.08 0.83
CA ASP A 201 24.36 11.89 2.14
C ASP A 201 24.31 10.43 2.58
N TYR A 202 23.15 9.81 2.45
CA TYR A 202 23.00 8.40 2.77
C TYR A 202 23.88 7.49 1.90
N LEU A 203 23.95 7.72 0.59
CA LEU A 203 24.76 6.91 -0.33
C LEU A 203 26.27 7.09 -0.12
N THR A 204 26.68 8.29 0.27
CA THR A 204 28.10 8.63 0.45
C THR A 204 28.68 8.07 1.74
N THR A 205 27.92 8.10 2.83
CA THR A 205 28.40 7.71 4.18
C THR A 205 27.55 6.61 4.81
N GLY A 206 26.27 6.79 4.96
CA GLY A 206 25.43 5.90 5.74
C GLY A 206 25.26 4.51 5.13
N ARG A 207 25.06 4.43 3.82
CA ARG A 207 24.87 3.13 3.15
C ARG A 207 26.15 2.27 3.13
N PRO A 208 27.36 2.80 2.85
CA PRO A 208 28.59 2.02 2.97
C PRO A 208 28.79 1.42 4.36
N GLU A 209 28.54 2.17 5.44
CA GLU A 209 28.63 1.68 6.81
C GLU A 209 27.63 0.54 7.09
N LEU A 210 26.37 0.68 6.65
CA LEU A 210 25.36 -0.37 6.79
C LEU A 210 25.69 -1.59 5.94
N SER A 211 26.24 -1.40 4.72
CA SER A 211 26.64 -2.47 3.81
C SER A 211 27.84 -3.26 4.34
N GLY A 212 28.78 -2.61 5.03
CA GLY A 212 29.96 -3.27 5.62
C GLY A 212 29.61 -4.35 6.67
N ALA A 213 28.38 -4.31 7.21
CA ALA A 213 27.85 -5.35 8.08
C ALA A 213 27.43 -6.63 7.32
N GLY A 214 27.31 -6.58 5.98
CA GLY A 214 26.85 -7.68 5.13
C GLY A 214 27.96 -8.27 4.25
N ARG A 215 27.97 -9.60 4.12
CA ARG A 215 28.96 -10.31 3.28
C ARG A 215 28.63 -10.34 1.78
N ARG A 216 27.46 -9.84 1.36
CA ARG A 216 27.00 -9.81 -0.05
C ARG A 216 26.92 -8.38 -0.58
N ARG A 217 27.25 -8.19 -1.85
CA ARG A 217 26.95 -6.95 -2.59
C ARG A 217 25.43 -6.84 -2.74
N GLU A 218 24.77 -6.12 -1.82
CA GLU A 218 23.34 -5.84 -1.89
C GLU A 218 23.11 -4.67 -2.87
N THR A 219 22.21 -4.86 -3.84
CA THR A 219 21.85 -3.83 -4.84
C THR A 219 20.79 -2.88 -4.33
N ALA A 220 20.05 -3.26 -3.30
CA ALA A 220 18.98 -2.45 -2.73
C ALA A 220 19.48 -1.04 -2.36
N LEU A 221 18.67 -0.04 -2.70
CA LEU A 221 18.95 1.35 -2.33
C LEU A 221 18.94 1.49 -0.81
N PHE A 222 17.88 1.04 -0.14
CA PHE A 222 17.71 1.16 1.31
C PHE A 222 18.01 -0.15 2.04
N LEU A 223 18.94 -0.09 2.99
CA LEU A 223 19.40 -1.23 3.77
C LEU A 223 18.80 -1.24 5.18
N ASN A 224 18.62 -2.44 5.71
CA ASN A 224 18.34 -2.64 7.12
C ASN A 224 19.64 -2.59 7.95
N ALA A 225 19.52 -2.71 9.28
CA ALA A 225 20.68 -2.66 10.19
C ALA A 225 21.67 -3.84 10.03
N ARG A 226 21.32 -4.88 9.27
CA ARG A 226 22.14 -6.08 9.00
C ARG A 226 22.78 -6.04 7.61
N GLY A 227 22.64 -4.93 6.88
CA GLY A 227 23.20 -4.75 5.55
C GLY A 227 22.40 -5.39 4.40
N GLY A 228 21.26 -6.00 4.67
CA GLY A 228 20.35 -6.53 3.63
C GLY A 228 19.26 -5.53 3.27
N ARG A 229 18.47 -5.83 2.21
CA ARG A 229 17.34 -5.00 1.76
C ARG A 229 16.37 -4.70 2.91
N LEU A 230 15.92 -3.46 3.00
CA LEU A 230 14.92 -3.03 3.96
C LEU A 230 13.56 -3.67 3.62
N THR A 231 12.89 -4.21 4.63
CA THR A 231 11.55 -4.79 4.47
C THR A 231 10.46 -3.71 4.55
N ARG A 232 9.27 -4.00 4.01
CA ARG A 232 8.09 -3.10 4.14
C ARG A 232 7.77 -2.81 5.61
N GLN A 233 7.85 -3.81 6.47
CA GLN A 233 7.63 -3.64 7.91
C GLN A 233 8.70 -2.75 8.53
N GLY A 234 9.97 -2.93 8.17
CA GLY A 234 11.06 -2.06 8.63
C GLY A 234 10.86 -0.60 8.22
N ALA A 235 10.53 -0.35 6.95
CA ALA A 235 10.24 0.99 6.46
C ALA A 235 9.00 1.61 7.15
N TRP A 236 7.95 0.80 7.40
CA TRP A 236 6.76 1.24 8.14
C TRP A 236 7.10 1.66 9.58
N LEU A 237 7.95 0.90 10.28
CA LEU A 237 8.40 1.25 11.64
C LEU A 237 9.21 2.54 11.67
N ILE A 238 10.04 2.80 10.65
CA ILE A 238 10.79 4.06 10.50
C ILE A 238 9.83 5.25 10.36
N VAL A 239 8.86 5.15 9.45
CA VAL A 239 7.85 6.20 9.23
C VAL A 239 7.06 6.46 10.50
N ARG A 240 6.61 5.40 11.18
CA ARG A 240 5.86 5.51 12.43
C ARG A 240 6.68 6.19 13.52
N ALA A 241 7.93 5.75 13.74
CA ALA A 241 8.79 6.34 14.77
C ALA A 241 9.11 7.82 14.51
N ALA A 242 9.24 8.23 13.26
CA ALA A 242 9.36 9.66 12.89
C ALA A 242 8.06 10.42 13.19
N GLY A 243 6.91 9.85 12.87
CA GLY A 243 5.60 10.43 13.18
C GLY A 243 5.36 10.61 14.66
N ASP A 244 5.73 9.60 15.47
CA ASP A 244 5.60 9.67 16.93
C ASP A 244 6.45 10.83 17.50
N ARG A 245 7.67 11.03 16.99
CA ARG A 245 8.54 12.15 17.38
C ARG A 245 8.04 13.52 16.92
N ALA A 246 7.38 13.57 15.77
CA ALA A 246 6.77 14.79 15.23
C ALA A 246 5.39 15.14 15.84
N GLY A 247 4.90 14.39 16.83
CA GLY A 247 3.58 14.61 17.43
C GLY A 247 2.41 14.17 16.55
N LEU A 248 2.65 13.28 15.58
CA LEU A 248 1.65 12.79 14.61
C LEU A 248 1.14 11.38 14.93
N GLN A 249 1.13 11.00 16.23
CA GLN A 249 0.71 9.66 16.67
C GLN A 249 -0.68 9.30 16.14
N GLY A 250 -0.78 8.09 15.58
CA GLY A 250 -2.04 7.57 15.04
C GLY A 250 -2.56 8.24 13.75
N ARG A 251 -1.91 9.32 13.29
CA ARG A 251 -2.27 10.05 12.06
C ARG A 251 -1.36 9.74 10.89
N LEU A 252 -0.09 9.35 11.15
CA LEU A 252 0.90 9.11 10.11
C LEU A 252 0.96 7.63 9.72
N PHE A 253 0.70 7.39 8.44
CA PHE A 253 0.92 6.14 7.72
C PHE A 253 1.56 6.48 6.37
N PRO A 254 2.27 5.53 5.71
CA PRO A 254 2.87 5.81 4.39
C PRO A 254 1.90 6.36 3.34
N HIS A 255 0.64 5.93 3.38
CA HIS A 255 -0.40 6.46 2.49
C HIS A 255 -0.75 7.94 2.76
N VAL A 256 -0.59 8.40 4.00
CA VAL A 256 -0.84 9.81 4.36
C VAL A 256 0.23 10.70 3.73
N LEU A 257 1.51 10.30 3.74
CA LEU A 257 2.58 11.04 3.06
C LEU A 257 2.33 11.18 1.56
N ARG A 258 1.95 10.10 0.92
CA ARG A 258 1.58 10.12 -0.51
C ARG A 258 0.35 10.98 -0.78
N HIS A 259 -0.67 10.91 0.07
CA HIS A 259 -1.86 11.76 -0.03
C HIS A 259 -1.50 13.23 0.18
N SER A 260 -0.64 13.54 1.15
CA SER A 260 -0.15 14.90 1.39
C SER A 260 0.65 15.45 0.21
N CYS A 261 1.54 14.65 -0.40
CA CYS A 261 2.23 15.02 -1.62
C CYS A 261 1.23 15.40 -2.74
N ALA A 262 0.22 14.55 -2.99
CA ALA A 262 -0.80 14.81 -4.00
C ALA A 262 -1.58 16.10 -3.70
N THR A 263 -2.06 16.26 -2.48
CA THR A 263 -2.85 17.41 -2.04
C THR A 263 -2.05 18.70 -2.17
N HIS A 264 -0.82 18.74 -1.67
CA HIS A 264 0.03 19.94 -1.75
C HIS A 264 0.36 20.34 -3.19
N MET A 265 0.61 19.36 -4.07
CA MET A 265 0.80 19.67 -5.50
C MET A 265 -0.46 20.27 -6.13
N LEU A 266 -1.65 19.76 -5.82
CA LEU A 266 -2.92 20.28 -6.30
C LEU A 266 -3.18 21.69 -5.73
N ASP A 267 -2.93 21.91 -4.44
CA ASP A 267 -3.09 23.21 -3.77
C ASP A 267 -2.16 24.27 -4.38
N HIS A 268 -1.00 23.86 -4.88
CA HIS A 268 -0.07 24.72 -5.63
C HIS A 268 -0.34 24.79 -7.14
N GLY A 269 -1.52 24.36 -7.57
CA GLY A 269 -1.98 24.53 -8.96
C GLY A 269 -1.48 23.47 -9.94
N ALA A 270 -0.95 22.33 -9.48
CA ALA A 270 -0.64 21.24 -10.38
C ALA A 270 -1.92 20.67 -11.04
N ASP A 271 -1.83 20.37 -12.32
CA ASP A 271 -2.91 19.66 -13.04
C ASP A 271 -3.12 18.27 -12.41
N ILE A 272 -4.36 17.92 -12.08
CA ILE A 272 -4.74 16.65 -11.46
C ILE A 272 -4.27 15.43 -12.28
N ARG A 273 -4.22 15.53 -13.60
CA ARG A 273 -3.75 14.47 -14.50
C ARG A 273 -2.24 14.24 -14.33
N VAL A 274 -1.47 15.31 -14.19
CA VAL A 274 -0.03 15.22 -13.95
C VAL A 274 0.23 14.57 -12.59
N VAL A 275 -0.53 14.92 -11.56
CA VAL A 275 -0.44 14.30 -10.23
C VAL A 275 -0.83 12.82 -10.28
N GLN A 276 -1.87 12.45 -11.03
CA GLN A 276 -2.27 11.05 -11.21
C GLN A 276 -1.19 10.23 -11.94
N GLU A 277 -0.57 10.78 -12.98
CA GLU A 277 0.55 10.15 -13.70
C GLU A 277 1.76 9.94 -12.77
N LEU A 278 2.17 10.99 -12.04
CA LEU A 278 3.25 10.93 -11.05
C LEU A 278 3.01 9.83 -10.02
N LEU A 279 1.78 9.71 -9.54
CA LEU A 279 1.42 8.70 -8.55
C LEU A 279 1.20 7.30 -9.16
N GLY A 280 1.00 7.16 -10.45
CA GLY A 280 0.71 5.89 -11.12
C GLY A 280 -0.65 5.31 -10.69
N HIS A 281 -1.73 6.12 -10.80
CA HIS A 281 -3.09 5.66 -10.59
C HIS A 281 -3.58 4.90 -11.82
N ALA A 282 -3.85 3.61 -11.68
CA ALA A 282 -4.22 2.71 -12.78
C ALA A 282 -5.71 2.76 -13.19
N SER A 283 -6.54 3.61 -12.58
CA SER A 283 -7.98 3.59 -12.83
C SER A 283 -8.53 4.94 -13.30
N LEU A 284 -8.62 5.07 -14.61
CA LEU A 284 -9.81 5.66 -15.23
C LEU A 284 -10.30 4.67 -16.28
N SER A 285 -11.41 4.01 -15.97
CA SER A 285 -12.23 3.32 -16.94
C SER A 285 -12.85 4.36 -17.86
N THR A 286 -12.17 4.71 -18.92
CA THR A 286 -12.76 5.26 -20.15
C THR A 286 -11.76 5.12 -21.28
N THR A 287 -12.17 4.45 -22.31
CA THR A 287 -11.49 4.29 -23.59
C THR A 287 -11.40 5.64 -24.30
N GLN A 288 -10.51 6.51 -23.82
CA GLN A 288 -10.09 7.69 -24.56
C GLN A 288 -8.58 7.61 -24.74
N VAL A 289 -8.15 7.78 -25.99
CA VAL A 289 -6.75 7.86 -26.41
C VAL A 289 -6.12 9.05 -25.69
N TYR A 290 -5.43 8.78 -24.56
CA TYR A 290 -4.75 9.83 -23.80
C TYR A 290 -3.26 9.84 -24.17
N THR A 291 -2.81 10.96 -24.68
CA THR A 291 -1.39 11.28 -24.79
C THR A 291 -0.76 11.26 -23.39
N LYS A 292 0.24 10.39 -23.19
CA LYS A 292 1.06 10.37 -21.97
C LYS A 292 1.65 11.77 -21.74
N VAL A 293 1.65 12.22 -20.49
CA VAL A 293 2.35 13.46 -20.12
C VAL A 293 3.84 13.28 -20.41
N SER A 294 4.47 14.20 -21.12
CA SER A 294 5.90 14.07 -21.41
C SER A 294 6.73 14.21 -20.12
N PRO A 295 7.91 13.57 -20.03
CA PRO A 295 8.79 13.70 -18.88
C PRO A 295 9.16 15.15 -18.53
N GLU A 296 9.34 15.98 -19.58
CA GLU A 296 9.66 17.40 -19.43
C GLU A 296 8.50 18.18 -18.77
N ARG A 297 7.26 17.90 -19.20
CA ARG A 297 6.07 18.51 -18.62
C ARG A 297 5.85 18.06 -17.19
N LEU A 298 6.06 16.76 -16.90
CA LEU A 298 5.99 16.22 -15.55
C LEU A 298 6.99 16.91 -14.62
N ARG A 299 8.23 17.10 -15.09
CA ARG A 299 9.30 17.80 -14.35
C ARG A 299 8.96 19.25 -14.13
N ALA A 300 8.51 19.96 -15.15
CA ALA A 300 8.14 21.38 -15.04
C ALA A 300 7.01 21.62 -14.04
N VAL A 301 5.95 20.79 -14.07
CA VAL A 301 4.85 20.88 -13.11
C VAL A 301 5.31 20.52 -11.70
N TYR A 302 6.15 19.49 -11.54
CA TYR A 302 6.72 19.13 -10.26
C TYR A 302 7.57 20.26 -9.67
N GLU A 303 8.45 20.88 -10.46
CA GLU A 303 9.30 22.00 -10.04
C GLU A 303 8.51 23.26 -9.66
N ALA A 304 7.35 23.47 -10.31
CA ALA A 304 6.48 24.59 -10.01
C ALA A 304 5.62 24.37 -8.76
N ALA A 305 5.10 23.15 -8.57
CA ALA A 305 4.03 22.89 -7.60
C ALA A 305 4.46 22.05 -6.37
N HIS A 306 5.56 21.27 -6.43
CA HIS A 306 5.95 20.48 -5.27
C HIS A 306 6.69 21.30 -4.23
N PRO A 307 6.27 21.32 -2.92
CA PRO A 307 6.86 22.18 -1.88
C PRO A 307 8.37 21.99 -1.67
N ARG A 308 8.87 20.77 -1.93
CA ARG A 308 10.29 20.43 -1.76
C ARG A 308 11.08 20.32 -3.06
N ALA A 309 10.52 20.79 -4.18
CA ALA A 309 11.24 20.84 -5.45
C ALA A 309 12.45 21.78 -5.38
N LYS A 310 12.27 22.95 -4.76
CA LYS A 310 13.32 23.96 -4.54
C LYS A 310 13.61 24.06 -3.05
N ARG A 311 14.86 24.38 -2.68
CA ARG A 311 15.22 24.64 -1.29
C ARG A 311 14.44 25.86 -0.81
N ARG A 312 13.66 25.74 0.28
CA ARG A 312 13.18 26.94 0.98
C ARG A 312 14.41 27.69 1.47
N GLY A 313 14.58 28.95 1.05
CA GLY A 313 15.60 29.84 1.61
C GLY A 313 15.45 29.85 3.14
N ARG A 314 16.57 29.82 3.85
CA ARG A 314 16.61 30.00 5.29
C ARG A 314 16.16 31.41 5.61
#